data_cbc07187393064a47e301f3ca057ba5b
#
_entry.id   cbc07187393064a47e301f3ca057ba5b
#
_cell.length_a   1.000
_cell.length_b   1.000
_cell.length_c   1.000
_cell.angle_alpha   90.00
_cell.angle_beta   90.00
_cell.angle_gamma   90.00
#
_symmetry.space_group_name_H-M   'P 1'
#
loop_
_entity.id
_entity.type
_entity.pdbx_description
1 polymer ?
#
loop_
_entity_poly.entity_id
_entity_poly.type
_entity_poly.pdbx_seq_one_letter_code
_entity_poly.pdbx_strand_id
1 'polypeptide(L)'
;MTERELFAKVKEAGGNAYLVGGAVRDRLMGRAVHDRDYVVCGLSPEVFHALFPGARLVGRSFPVFLLAVDGLLCETAFARRERKNGSGYKGFEVCCAPDITIEEDLYRRDTTVNSMALGADGCLVDPYGGARDIKLRLIRATSEHFCEDPLRALRAARQAAQFDFSIEAATLAMMGRCAAELRAEPRERKFAELEKALGAPRPSLYFRDLLAAGLLEQEFPWLYRLIGQSQPPEYHPEGDAFEHTMLALDRAAAMTERTEVRFAALMHDIGKGETPEETLPHHYGHEERGGALMKEISETLGLPRLWSRCARFAAVEHMRPSRMKNPAKIRDLLRALEGEPLGADGFRTVIAADGGEIPEFLRDYERLLATIKAAAKCRVPETLEGPQIGEYIRSNEIRALREALKETG
;
A
#
# COMPACT_ATOMS: atom_id res chain seq x y z
N MET A 1 2.86 24.17 -23.31
CA MET A 1 1.58 24.87 -23.65
C MET A 1 0.68 24.87 -22.42
N THR A 2 -0.32 25.71 -22.38
CA THR A 2 -1.36 25.74 -21.35
C THR A 2 -2.47 24.71 -21.64
N GLU A 3 -3.25 24.31 -20.62
CA GLU A 3 -4.44 23.46 -20.81
C GLU A 3 -5.44 24.10 -21.80
N ARG A 4 -5.63 25.41 -21.73
CA ARG A 4 -6.50 26.15 -22.64
C ARG A 4 -6.03 26.07 -24.11
N GLU A 5 -4.73 26.15 -24.36
CA GLU A 5 -4.16 25.99 -25.70
C GLU A 5 -4.31 24.58 -26.24
N LEU A 6 -4.15 23.55 -25.38
CA LEU A 6 -4.42 22.17 -25.75
C LEU A 6 -5.87 22.00 -26.23
N PHE A 7 -6.82 22.45 -25.43
CA PHE A 7 -8.25 22.34 -25.76
C PHE A 7 -8.63 23.12 -27.03
N ALA A 8 -8.11 24.34 -27.20
CA ALA A 8 -8.38 25.15 -28.38
C ALA A 8 -7.88 24.48 -29.67
N LYS A 9 -6.61 24.03 -29.70
CA LYS A 9 -6.04 23.37 -30.88
C LYS A 9 -6.77 22.08 -31.25
N VAL A 10 -7.15 21.27 -30.27
CA VAL A 10 -7.94 20.03 -30.51
C VAL A 10 -9.30 20.39 -31.08
N LYS A 11 -9.94 21.46 -30.58
CA LYS A 11 -11.24 21.93 -31.06
C LYS A 11 -11.18 22.47 -32.48
N GLU A 12 -10.17 23.25 -32.80
CA GLU A 12 -9.94 23.80 -34.16
C GLU A 12 -9.75 22.69 -35.21
N ALA A 13 -9.17 21.54 -34.77
CA ALA A 13 -9.03 20.36 -35.63
C ALA A 13 -10.30 19.49 -35.73
N GLY A 14 -11.40 19.90 -35.09
CA GLY A 14 -12.68 19.19 -35.13
C GLY A 14 -12.88 18.16 -34.01
N GLY A 15 -11.94 18.06 -33.04
CA GLY A 15 -12.06 17.17 -31.88
C GLY A 15 -12.50 17.88 -30.60
N ASN A 16 -12.53 17.14 -29.51
CA ASN A 16 -12.72 17.63 -28.15
C ASN A 16 -11.71 16.96 -27.22
N ALA A 17 -11.06 17.76 -26.35
CA ALA A 17 -10.22 17.24 -25.29
C ALA A 17 -10.93 17.40 -23.95
N TYR A 18 -10.69 16.46 -23.03
CA TYR A 18 -11.28 16.43 -21.69
C TYR A 18 -10.20 16.10 -20.67
N LEU A 19 -10.20 16.81 -19.53
CA LEU A 19 -9.51 16.34 -18.34
C LEU A 19 -10.34 15.24 -17.72
N VAL A 20 -9.73 14.12 -17.30
CA VAL A 20 -10.48 12.91 -16.88
C VAL A 20 -9.95 12.28 -15.59
N GLY A 21 -10.73 11.37 -15.05
CA GLY A 21 -10.32 10.44 -14.01
C GLY A 21 -9.97 11.10 -12.67
N GLY A 22 -8.82 10.71 -12.11
CA GLY A 22 -8.36 11.15 -10.79
C GLY A 22 -8.28 12.67 -10.63
N ALA A 23 -7.85 13.39 -11.65
CA ALA A 23 -7.76 14.84 -11.63
C ALA A 23 -9.13 15.53 -11.43
N VAL A 24 -10.18 15.02 -12.08
CA VAL A 24 -11.55 15.54 -11.93
C VAL A 24 -12.07 15.24 -10.53
N ARG A 25 -11.93 14.01 -10.08
CA ARG A 25 -12.28 13.59 -8.71
C ARG A 25 -11.63 14.48 -7.67
N ASP A 26 -10.31 14.66 -7.76
CA ASP A 26 -9.53 15.39 -6.75
C ASP A 26 -9.92 16.88 -6.73
N ARG A 27 -10.20 17.50 -7.90
CA ARG A 27 -10.79 18.86 -7.98
C ARG A 27 -12.13 18.92 -7.23
N LEU A 28 -13.03 17.96 -7.45
CA LEU A 28 -14.36 17.94 -6.80
C LEU A 28 -14.27 17.69 -5.29
N MET A 29 -13.24 16.96 -4.85
CA MET A 29 -12.94 16.73 -3.42
C MET A 29 -12.15 17.87 -2.77
N GLY A 30 -11.75 18.91 -3.51
CA GLY A 30 -10.91 20.00 -3.00
C GLY A 30 -9.48 19.56 -2.65
N ARG A 31 -8.99 18.48 -3.26
CA ARG A 31 -7.64 17.95 -3.09
C ARG A 31 -6.68 18.54 -4.13
N ALA A 32 -5.39 18.56 -3.82
CA ALA A 32 -4.36 18.92 -4.78
C ALA A 32 -4.34 17.91 -5.94
N VAL A 33 -4.30 18.42 -7.17
CA VAL A 33 -4.18 17.60 -8.38
C VAL A 33 -2.71 17.48 -8.74
N HIS A 34 -2.16 16.28 -8.66
CA HIS A 34 -0.75 16.00 -8.94
C HIS A 34 -0.55 15.49 -10.38
N ASP A 35 -1.45 14.63 -10.85
CA ASP A 35 -1.40 14.03 -12.19
C ASP A 35 -2.61 14.48 -12.99
N ARG A 36 -2.40 14.80 -14.27
CA ARG A 36 -3.46 15.21 -15.18
C ARG A 36 -3.47 14.28 -16.39
N ASP A 37 -4.60 13.60 -16.58
CA ASP A 37 -4.84 12.76 -17.73
C ASP A 37 -5.89 13.40 -18.63
N TYR A 38 -5.63 13.37 -19.93
CA TYR A 38 -6.56 13.90 -20.93
C TYR A 38 -7.06 12.76 -21.83
N VAL A 39 -8.31 12.90 -22.27
CA VAL A 39 -8.90 12.06 -23.33
C VAL A 39 -9.30 12.96 -24.48
N VAL A 40 -8.93 12.55 -25.69
CA VAL A 40 -9.29 13.20 -26.95
C VAL A 40 -10.35 12.35 -27.67
N CYS A 41 -11.45 13.01 -28.08
CA CYS A 41 -12.51 12.47 -28.92
C CYS A 41 -12.51 13.21 -30.27
N GLY A 42 -12.94 12.55 -31.34
CA GLY A 42 -13.12 13.18 -32.65
C GLY A 42 -11.88 13.29 -33.51
N LEU A 43 -10.70 12.89 -33.00
CA LEU A 43 -9.45 12.89 -33.76
C LEU A 43 -8.81 11.52 -33.80
N SER A 44 -8.08 11.23 -34.88
CA SER A 44 -7.18 10.08 -34.88
C SER A 44 -5.83 10.39 -34.23
N PRO A 45 -5.08 9.37 -33.75
CA PRO A 45 -3.74 9.57 -33.20
C PRO A 45 -2.76 10.27 -34.14
N GLU A 46 -2.87 10.05 -35.45
CA GLU A 46 -2.02 10.65 -36.48
C GLU A 46 -2.30 12.15 -36.61
N VAL A 47 -3.57 12.56 -36.62
CA VAL A 47 -3.97 13.96 -36.64
C VAL A 47 -3.49 14.66 -35.38
N PHE A 48 -3.67 14.03 -34.22
CA PHE A 48 -3.17 14.59 -32.95
C PHE A 48 -1.65 14.76 -32.95
N HIS A 49 -0.90 13.78 -33.44
CA HIS A 49 0.55 13.89 -33.53
C HIS A 49 1.02 15.00 -34.48
N ALA A 50 0.29 15.19 -35.57
CA ALA A 50 0.57 16.31 -36.50
C ALA A 50 0.32 17.68 -35.84
N LEU A 51 -0.68 17.82 -34.97
CA LEU A 51 -0.97 19.04 -34.21
C LEU A 51 0.07 19.29 -33.12
N PHE A 52 0.62 18.22 -32.53
CA PHE A 52 1.56 18.24 -31.41
C PHE A 52 2.82 17.41 -31.71
N PRO A 53 3.71 17.89 -32.63
CA PRO A 53 4.90 17.12 -33.03
C PRO A 53 5.90 16.85 -31.90
N GLY A 54 5.82 17.66 -30.82
CA GLY A 54 6.62 17.46 -29.62
C GLY A 54 6.05 16.42 -28.63
N ALA A 55 4.85 15.87 -28.88
CA ALA A 55 4.27 14.85 -28.03
C ALA A 55 4.94 13.51 -28.28
N ARG A 56 5.34 12.81 -27.20
CA ARG A 56 6.01 11.51 -27.27
C ARG A 56 4.99 10.39 -27.17
N LEU A 57 4.88 9.57 -28.23
CA LEU A 57 4.06 8.37 -28.20
C LEU A 57 4.65 7.36 -27.22
N VAL A 58 3.83 6.91 -26.27
CA VAL A 58 4.11 5.83 -25.34
C VAL A 58 2.91 4.86 -25.39
N GLY A 59 3.08 3.68 -24.90
CA GLY A 59 1.99 2.68 -24.94
C GLY A 59 2.17 1.68 -26.08
N ARG A 60 2.14 0.39 -25.71
CA ARG A 60 2.34 -0.72 -26.64
C ARG A 60 1.04 -1.27 -27.20
N SER A 61 -0.03 -1.16 -26.45
CA SER A 61 -1.34 -1.76 -26.80
C SER A 61 -2.34 -0.75 -27.36
N PHE A 62 -2.19 0.52 -27.03
CA PHE A 62 -2.98 1.65 -27.55
C PHE A 62 -2.18 2.95 -27.46
N PRO A 63 -2.44 3.93 -28.35
CA PRO A 63 -1.68 5.16 -28.38
C PRO A 63 -1.99 6.04 -27.18
N VAL A 64 -0.93 6.38 -26.41
CA VAL A 64 -0.91 7.39 -25.36
C VAL A 64 0.23 8.34 -25.67
N PHE A 65 -0.03 9.64 -25.66
CA PHE A 65 0.96 10.66 -25.86
C PHE A 65 1.32 11.33 -24.54
N LEU A 66 2.61 11.48 -24.28
CA LEU A 66 3.11 12.33 -23.21
C LEU A 66 3.31 13.75 -23.77
N LEU A 67 2.65 14.71 -23.16
CA LEU A 67 2.63 16.11 -23.57
C LEU A 67 2.85 17.02 -22.36
N ALA A 68 3.70 18.06 -22.52
CA ALA A 68 3.89 19.07 -21.48
C ALA A 68 2.74 20.10 -21.48
N VAL A 69 1.91 20.09 -20.43
CA VAL A 69 0.77 21.00 -20.21
C VAL A 69 0.97 21.71 -18.88
N ASP A 70 0.94 23.04 -18.87
CA ASP A 70 1.19 23.89 -17.69
C ASP A 70 2.47 23.52 -16.92
N GLY A 71 3.51 23.09 -17.64
CA GLY A 71 4.79 22.68 -17.05
C GLY A 71 4.82 21.25 -16.50
N LEU A 72 3.70 20.51 -16.51
CA LEU A 72 3.60 19.13 -16.11
C LEU A 72 3.61 18.20 -17.33
N LEU A 73 4.22 17.03 -17.21
CA LEU A 73 4.16 15.99 -18.23
C LEU A 73 2.87 15.19 -18.01
N CYS A 74 1.93 15.32 -18.95
CA CYS A 74 0.57 14.75 -18.85
C CYS A 74 0.38 13.64 -19.87
N GLU A 75 -0.38 12.61 -19.50
CA GLU A 75 -0.82 11.58 -20.41
C GLU A 75 -2.05 12.04 -21.20
N THR A 76 -2.03 11.83 -22.50
CA THR A 76 -3.13 12.13 -23.41
C THR A 76 -3.48 10.88 -24.19
N ALA A 77 -4.62 10.30 -23.90
CA ALA A 77 -5.15 9.11 -24.56
C ALA A 77 -6.31 9.49 -25.51
N PHE A 78 -6.80 8.52 -26.27
CA PHE A 78 -7.96 8.68 -27.13
C PHE A 78 -9.15 7.93 -26.52
N ALA A 79 -10.36 8.46 -26.75
CA ALA A 79 -11.56 7.73 -26.42
C ALA A 79 -11.55 6.36 -27.13
N ARG A 80 -11.89 5.32 -26.40
CA ARG A 80 -11.78 3.95 -26.89
C ARG A 80 -12.89 3.05 -26.38
N ARG A 81 -13.23 2.06 -27.20
CA ARG A 81 -14.01 0.89 -26.80
C ARG A 81 -13.05 -0.26 -26.52
N GLU A 82 -13.29 -0.98 -25.45
CA GLU A 82 -12.55 -2.20 -25.09
C GLU A 82 -13.51 -3.39 -25.23
N ARG A 83 -13.06 -4.47 -25.86
CA ARG A 83 -13.80 -5.72 -25.96
C ARG A 83 -12.96 -6.84 -25.42
N LYS A 84 -13.49 -7.57 -24.45
CA LYS A 84 -12.81 -8.73 -23.87
C LYS A 84 -12.90 -9.89 -24.84
N ASN A 85 -11.76 -10.36 -25.37
CA ASN A 85 -11.62 -11.50 -26.28
C ASN A 85 -10.83 -12.68 -25.65
N GLY A 86 -10.38 -12.54 -24.38
CA GLY A 86 -9.60 -13.55 -23.65
C GLY A 86 -9.60 -13.32 -22.15
N SER A 87 -8.91 -14.17 -21.39
CA SER A 87 -8.77 -14.04 -19.94
C SER A 87 -7.64 -13.08 -19.56
N GLY A 88 -7.78 -12.40 -18.42
CA GLY A 88 -6.79 -11.49 -17.84
C GLY A 88 -6.60 -10.20 -18.63
N TYR A 89 -5.62 -9.39 -18.18
CA TYR A 89 -5.37 -8.03 -18.71
C TYR A 89 -4.88 -7.97 -20.18
N LYS A 90 -4.39 -9.08 -20.74
CA LYS A 90 -3.97 -9.17 -22.15
C LYS A 90 -5.11 -9.55 -23.10
N GLY A 91 -6.26 -9.92 -22.57
CA GLY A 91 -7.41 -10.40 -23.34
C GLY A 91 -8.30 -9.30 -23.89
N PHE A 92 -7.80 -8.09 -24.10
CA PHE A 92 -8.59 -6.96 -24.63
C PHE A 92 -8.20 -6.63 -26.06
N GLU A 93 -9.22 -6.48 -26.91
CA GLU A 93 -9.13 -5.77 -28.17
C GLU A 93 -9.54 -4.31 -27.94
N VAL A 94 -8.65 -3.38 -28.25
CA VAL A 94 -8.83 -1.94 -28.04
C VAL A 94 -9.07 -1.30 -29.39
N CYS A 95 -10.21 -0.65 -29.54
CA CYS A 95 -10.55 0.15 -30.72
C CYS A 95 -10.54 1.63 -30.34
N CYS A 96 -9.67 2.42 -30.97
CA CYS A 96 -9.65 3.87 -30.89
C CYS A 96 -10.19 4.42 -32.23
N ALA A 97 -11.38 5.01 -32.23
CA ALA A 97 -11.98 5.57 -33.42
C ALA A 97 -12.56 6.95 -33.12
N PRO A 98 -12.55 7.88 -34.10
CA PRO A 98 -13.01 9.26 -33.87
C PRO A 98 -14.50 9.37 -33.51
N ASP A 99 -15.32 8.37 -33.81
CA ASP A 99 -16.75 8.33 -33.50
C ASP A 99 -17.05 7.97 -32.02
N ILE A 100 -16.03 7.57 -31.27
CA ILE A 100 -16.20 7.17 -29.85
C ILE A 100 -16.38 8.42 -29.01
N THR A 101 -17.45 8.45 -28.22
CA THR A 101 -17.78 9.58 -27.35
C THR A 101 -17.04 9.50 -26.01
N ILE A 102 -17.04 10.62 -25.28
CA ILE A 102 -16.44 10.65 -23.94
C ILE A 102 -17.25 9.77 -22.97
N GLU A 103 -18.57 9.71 -23.10
CA GLU A 103 -19.44 8.89 -22.27
C GLU A 103 -19.13 7.40 -22.43
N GLU A 104 -18.87 6.94 -23.67
CA GLU A 104 -18.46 5.56 -23.95
C GLU A 104 -17.09 5.24 -23.31
N ASP A 105 -16.12 6.18 -23.35
CA ASP A 105 -14.83 5.99 -22.67
C ASP A 105 -14.99 5.94 -21.16
N LEU A 106 -15.84 6.81 -20.58
CA LEU A 106 -16.12 6.81 -19.15
C LEU A 106 -16.84 5.53 -18.70
N TYR A 107 -17.70 4.93 -19.53
CA TYR A 107 -18.47 3.72 -19.21
C TYR A 107 -17.62 2.50 -18.88
N ARG A 108 -16.48 2.34 -19.55
CA ARG A 108 -15.56 1.21 -19.37
C ARG A 108 -14.62 1.35 -18.15
N ARG A 109 -14.64 2.49 -17.43
CA ARG A 109 -13.74 2.75 -16.32
C ARG A 109 -14.12 1.95 -15.06
N ASP A 110 -13.22 1.98 -14.04
CA ASP A 110 -13.36 1.17 -12.83
C ASP A 110 -14.54 1.63 -11.95
N THR A 111 -14.51 2.86 -11.48
CA THR A 111 -15.49 3.38 -10.51
C THR A 111 -16.07 4.73 -10.97
N THR A 112 -17.31 5.01 -10.56
CA THR A 112 -18.03 6.26 -10.91
C THR A 112 -17.23 7.51 -10.55
N VAL A 113 -16.54 7.50 -9.41
CA VAL A 113 -15.71 8.62 -8.94
C VAL A 113 -14.50 8.90 -9.85
N ASN A 114 -14.10 7.95 -10.69
CA ASN A 114 -13.06 8.09 -11.72
C ASN A 114 -13.63 8.17 -13.14
N SER A 115 -14.96 8.09 -13.29
CA SER A 115 -15.66 8.07 -14.58
C SER A 115 -16.33 9.42 -14.86
N MET A 116 -15.58 10.48 -14.64
CA MET A 116 -15.99 11.87 -14.89
C MET A 116 -14.98 12.58 -15.78
N ALA A 117 -15.45 13.57 -16.52
CA ALA A 117 -14.62 14.41 -17.38
C ALA A 117 -14.95 15.89 -17.25
N LEU A 118 -13.99 16.77 -17.47
CA LEU A 118 -14.16 18.23 -17.56
C LEU A 118 -13.82 18.70 -18.97
N GLY A 119 -14.77 19.35 -19.63
CA GLY A 119 -14.58 19.96 -20.93
C GLY A 119 -13.86 21.31 -20.90
N ALA A 120 -13.57 21.84 -22.06
CA ALA A 120 -12.90 23.15 -22.26
C ALA A 120 -13.67 24.34 -21.63
N ASP A 121 -14.98 24.23 -21.54
CA ASP A 121 -15.90 25.21 -20.95
C ASP A 121 -16.03 25.06 -19.42
N GLY A 122 -15.31 24.11 -18.82
CA GLY A 122 -15.41 23.75 -17.41
C GLY A 122 -16.68 22.97 -17.06
N CYS A 123 -17.49 22.57 -18.04
CA CYS A 123 -18.65 21.74 -17.80
C CYS A 123 -18.24 20.32 -17.41
N LEU A 124 -18.85 19.82 -16.32
CA LEU A 124 -18.68 18.45 -15.87
C LEU A 124 -19.53 17.48 -16.70
N VAL A 125 -18.88 16.51 -17.30
CA VAL A 125 -19.52 15.33 -17.92
C VAL A 125 -19.49 14.20 -16.91
N ASP A 126 -20.66 13.88 -16.32
CA ASP A 126 -20.82 12.89 -15.25
C ASP A 126 -22.06 12.01 -15.49
N PRO A 127 -22.04 11.16 -16.53
CA PRO A 127 -23.21 10.35 -16.90
C PRO A 127 -23.51 9.24 -15.89
N TYR A 128 -22.53 8.89 -15.04
CA TYR A 128 -22.63 7.75 -14.10
C TYR A 128 -22.74 8.18 -12.63
N GLY A 129 -22.84 9.49 -12.35
CA GLY A 129 -23.12 10.01 -11.03
C GLY A 129 -21.92 10.04 -10.06
N GLY A 130 -20.71 10.14 -10.58
CA GLY A 130 -19.48 10.17 -9.77
C GLY A 130 -19.44 11.32 -8.77
N ALA A 131 -19.91 12.52 -9.15
CA ALA A 131 -20.01 13.67 -8.26
C ALA A 131 -21.00 13.45 -7.11
N ARG A 132 -22.08 12.70 -7.35
CA ARG A 132 -23.04 12.27 -6.31
C ARG A 132 -22.36 11.26 -5.37
N ASP A 133 -21.67 10.27 -5.91
CA ASP A 133 -21.02 9.23 -5.12
C ASP A 133 -19.88 9.80 -4.26
N ILE A 134 -19.15 10.82 -4.73
CA ILE A 134 -18.19 11.59 -3.90
C ILE A 134 -18.91 12.21 -2.69
N LYS A 135 -20.05 12.87 -2.89
CA LYS A 135 -20.82 13.50 -1.78
C LYS A 135 -21.34 12.46 -0.79
N LEU A 136 -21.70 11.27 -1.28
CA LEU A 136 -22.17 10.15 -0.47
C LEU A 136 -21.01 9.36 0.17
N ARG A 137 -19.76 9.68 -0.15
CA ARG A 137 -18.57 8.93 0.28
C ARG A 137 -18.67 7.45 -0.12
N LEU A 138 -19.00 7.20 -1.38
CA LEU A 138 -19.31 5.87 -1.89
C LEU A 138 -18.40 5.51 -3.08
N ILE A 139 -17.85 4.31 -3.06
CA ILE A 139 -17.20 3.68 -4.21
C ILE A 139 -18.21 2.78 -4.88
N ARG A 140 -18.50 3.06 -6.14
CA ARG A 140 -19.44 2.32 -6.98
C ARG A 140 -18.77 1.93 -8.29
N ALA A 141 -18.93 0.69 -8.74
CA ALA A 141 -18.54 0.27 -10.08
C ALA A 141 -19.29 1.08 -11.14
N THR A 142 -18.59 1.53 -12.17
CA THR A 142 -19.21 2.35 -13.23
C THR A 142 -20.24 1.55 -14.02
N SER A 143 -19.92 0.28 -14.32
CA SER A 143 -20.76 -0.61 -15.14
C SER A 143 -20.35 -2.08 -14.96
N GLU A 144 -21.01 -2.99 -15.69
CA GLU A 144 -20.62 -4.41 -15.74
C GLU A 144 -19.22 -4.64 -16.33
N HIS A 145 -18.66 -3.68 -17.07
CA HIS A 145 -17.26 -3.72 -17.51
C HIS A 145 -16.25 -3.75 -16.36
N PHE A 146 -16.70 -3.45 -15.13
CA PHE A 146 -15.86 -3.56 -13.92
C PHE A 146 -15.22 -4.95 -13.82
N CYS A 147 -15.96 -6.02 -14.10
CA CYS A 147 -15.46 -7.38 -13.99
C CYS A 147 -14.53 -7.80 -15.14
N GLU A 148 -14.35 -6.98 -16.17
CA GLU A 148 -13.46 -7.31 -17.29
C GLU A 148 -11.97 -7.26 -16.90
N ASP A 149 -11.56 -6.32 -16.05
CA ASP A 149 -10.22 -6.29 -15.45
C ASP A 149 -10.32 -6.66 -13.96
N PRO A 150 -9.90 -7.86 -13.54
CA PRO A 150 -10.05 -8.32 -12.18
C PRO A 150 -9.30 -7.48 -11.16
N LEU A 151 -8.24 -6.76 -11.58
CA LEU A 151 -7.50 -5.86 -10.71
C LEU A 151 -8.36 -4.69 -10.21
N ARG A 152 -9.47 -4.37 -10.89
CA ARG A 152 -10.41 -3.33 -10.44
C ARG A 152 -11.02 -3.63 -9.07
N ALA A 153 -11.11 -4.91 -8.67
CA ALA A 153 -11.52 -5.29 -7.33
C ALA A 153 -10.54 -4.75 -6.27
N LEU A 154 -9.23 -4.94 -6.47
CA LEU A 154 -8.21 -4.40 -5.58
C LEU A 154 -8.15 -2.86 -5.64
N ARG A 155 -8.36 -2.28 -6.83
CA ARG A 155 -8.40 -0.83 -7.01
C ARG A 155 -9.58 -0.18 -6.29
N ALA A 156 -10.76 -0.81 -6.29
CA ALA A 156 -11.93 -0.32 -5.55
C ALA A 156 -11.68 -0.33 -4.04
N ALA A 157 -11.16 -1.42 -3.49
CA ALA A 157 -10.78 -1.50 -2.08
C ALA A 157 -9.69 -0.47 -1.71
N ARG A 158 -8.69 -0.25 -2.58
CA ARG A 158 -7.68 0.79 -2.39
C ARG A 158 -8.29 2.20 -2.42
N GLN A 159 -9.22 2.48 -3.33
CA GLN A 159 -9.91 3.77 -3.39
C GLN A 159 -10.72 4.02 -2.11
N ALA A 160 -11.41 3.01 -1.59
CA ALA A 160 -12.11 3.08 -0.31
C ALA A 160 -11.15 3.48 0.83
N ALA A 161 -10.00 2.82 0.94
CA ALA A 161 -8.95 3.13 1.92
C ALA A 161 -8.37 4.55 1.74
N GLN A 162 -8.16 4.98 0.48
CA GLN A 162 -7.56 6.26 0.13
C GLN A 162 -8.47 7.45 0.41
N PHE A 163 -9.78 7.28 0.24
CA PHE A 163 -10.76 8.36 0.37
C PHE A 163 -11.56 8.27 1.68
N ASP A 164 -11.41 7.19 2.43
CA ASP A 164 -12.23 6.84 3.59
C ASP A 164 -13.71 6.77 3.19
N PHE A 165 -13.99 6.02 2.11
CA PHE A 165 -15.33 5.80 1.55
C PHE A 165 -15.77 4.37 1.78
N SER A 166 -17.09 4.13 1.80
CA SER A 166 -17.67 2.79 1.80
C SER A 166 -17.79 2.27 0.37
N ILE A 167 -17.76 0.95 0.19
CA ILE A 167 -18.06 0.33 -1.10
C ILE A 167 -19.54 -0.08 -1.16
N GLU A 168 -20.21 0.19 -2.28
CA GLU A 168 -21.60 -0.23 -2.51
C GLU A 168 -21.73 -1.76 -2.50
N ALA A 169 -22.82 -2.28 -1.93
CA ALA A 169 -23.06 -3.73 -1.83
C ALA A 169 -23.04 -4.45 -3.19
N ALA A 170 -23.62 -3.84 -4.24
CA ALA A 170 -23.57 -4.40 -5.60
C ALA A 170 -22.13 -4.45 -6.14
N THR A 171 -21.32 -3.43 -5.84
CA THR A 171 -19.90 -3.38 -6.21
C THR A 171 -19.09 -4.42 -5.46
N LEU A 172 -19.32 -4.65 -4.16
CA LEU A 172 -18.70 -5.76 -3.40
C LEU A 172 -19.02 -7.12 -4.04
N ALA A 173 -20.27 -7.33 -4.46
CA ALA A 173 -20.64 -8.55 -5.17
C ALA A 173 -19.92 -8.68 -6.53
N MET A 174 -19.72 -7.57 -7.26
CA MET A 174 -18.92 -7.56 -8.50
C MET A 174 -17.45 -7.89 -8.22
N MET A 175 -16.85 -7.33 -7.15
CA MET A 175 -15.49 -7.67 -6.72
C MET A 175 -15.34 -9.16 -6.48
N GLY A 176 -16.29 -9.80 -5.77
CA GLY A 176 -16.29 -11.25 -5.52
C GLY A 176 -16.32 -12.08 -6.81
N ARG A 177 -17.05 -11.63 -7.84
CA ARG A 177 -17.07 -12.30 -9.16
C ARG A 177 -15.70 -12.27 -9.87
N CYS A 178 -14.82 -11.34 -9.53
CA CYS A 178 -13.48 -11.26 -10.09
C CYS A 178 -12.51 -12.33 -9.56
N ALA A 179 -12.85 -13.07 -8.49
CA ALA A 179 -11.95 -13.95 -7.75
C ALA A 179 -11.15 -14.92 -8.62
N ALA A 180 -11.83 -15.60 -9.57
CA ALA A 180 -11.17 -16.61 -10.41
C ALA A 180 -10.08 -16.02 -11.32
N GLU A 181 -10.34 -14.87 -11.94
CA GLU A 181 -9.39 -14.19 -12.82
C GLU A 181 -8.32 -13.44 -12.02
N LEU A 182 -8.67 -12.88 -10.85
CA LEU A 182 -7.73 -12.19 -9.97
C LEU A 182 -6.61 -13.13 -9.48
N ARG A 183 -6.90 -14.42 -9.29
CA ARG A 183 -5.89 -15.43 -8.95
C ARG A 183 -4.79 -15.52 -10.00
N ALA A 184 -5.12 -15.34 -11.28
CA ALA A 184 -4.18 -15.44 -12.40
C ALA A 184 -3.44 -14.13 -12.68
N GLU A 185 -3.79 -13.02 -12.02
CA GLU A 185 -3.12 -11.73 -12.21
C GLU A 185 -1.66 -11.76 -11.71
N PRO A 186 -0.73 -11.10 -12.44
CA PRO A 186 0.66 -10.99 -12.01
C PRO A 186 0.76 -10.37 -10.60
N ARG A 187 1.55 -11.02 -9.74
CA ARG A 187 1.76 -10.58 -8.35
C ARG A 187 2.30 -9.15 -8.25
N GLU A 188 3.10 -8.71 -9.22
CA GLU A 188 3.66 -7.36 -9.28
C GLU A 188 2.56 -6.29 -9.43
N ARG A 189 1.50 -6.58 -10.21
CA ARG A 189 0.34 -5.68 -10.34
C ARG A 189 -0.46 -5.65 -9.04
N LYS A 190 -0.67 -6.81 -8.40
CA LYS A 190 -1.36 -6.91 -7.11
C LYS A 190 -0.58 -6.20 -6.00
N PHE A 191 0.74 -6.40 -5.97
CA PHE A 191 1.61 -5.72 -5.00
C PHE A 191 1.57 -4.20 -5.16
N ALA A 192 1.55 -3.68 -6.38
CA ALA A 192 1.45 -2.24 -6.62
C ALA A 192 0.14 -1.62 -6.06
N GLU A 193 -0.97 -2.35 -6.08
CA GLU A 193 -2.22 -1.91 -5.45
C GLU A 193 -2.14 -2.01 -3.91
N LEU A 194 -1.53 -3.08 -3.37
CA LEU A 194 -1.26 -3.24 -1.94
C LEU A 194 -0.39 -2.09 -1.39
N GLU A 195 0.72 -1.78 -2.07
CA GLU A 195 1.63 -0.69 -1.66
C GLU A 195 0.90 0.65 -1.58
N LYS A 196 0.09 0.97 -2.60
CA LYS A 196 -0.75 2.18 -2.62
C LYS A 196 -1.83 2.16 -1.52
N ALA A 197 -2.41 1.00 -1.24
CA ALA A 197 -3.40 0.84 -0.17
C ALA A 197 -2.77 1.06 1.21
N LEU A 198 -1.56 0.54 1.43
CA LEU A 198 -0.80 0.80 2.66
C LEU A 198 -0.37 2.27 2.80
N GLY A 199 -0.20 3.00 1.69
CA GLY A 199 0.01 4.45 1.69
C GLY A 199 -1.25 5.27 2.01
N ALA A 200 -2.43 4.65 2.08
CA ALA A 200 -3.69 5.33 2.34
C ALA A 200 -3.80 5.82 3.80
N PRO A 201 -4.70 6.81 4.07
CA PRO A 201 -4.99 7.27 5.44
C PRO A 201 -5.63 6.19 6.32
N ARG A 202 -6.44 5.29 5.72
CA ARG A 202 -7.12 4.18 6.42
C ARG A 202 -6.90 2.85 5.72
N PRO A 203 -5.67 2.31 5.79
CA PRO A 203 -5.30 1.11 5.05
C PRO A 203 -6.06 -0.15 5.49
N SER A 204 -6.61 -0.18 6.72
CA SER A 204 -7.44 -1.29 7.20
C SER A 204 -8.69 -1.54 6.34
N LEU A 205 -9.27 -0.48 5.76
CA LEU A 205 -10.45 -0.59 4.89
C LEU A 205 -10.17 -1.48 3.66
N TYR A 206 -8.95 -1.43 3.12
CA TYR A 206 -8.57 -2.30 2.01
C TYR A 206 -8.81 -3.79 2.33
N PHE A 207 -8.35 -4.24 3.48
CA PHE A 207 -8.49 -5.64 3.90
C PHE A 207 -9.92 -5.97 4.34
N ARG A 208 -10.61 -5.04 5.01
CA ARG A 208 -12.01 -5.21 5.40
C ARG A 208 -12.96 -5.32 4.21
N ASP A 209 -12.73 -4.51 3.17
CA ASP A 209 -13.52 -4.57 1.95
C ASP A 209 -13.23 -5.82 1.12
N LEU A 210 -11.97 -6.29 1.11
CA LEU A 210 -11.64 -7.60 0.53
C LEU A 210 -12.30 -8.75 1.29
N LEU A 211 -12.39 -8.67 2.62
CA LEU A 211 -13.15 -9.63 3.42
C LEU A 211 -14.63 -9.60 3.07
N ALA A 212 -15.24 -8.41 3.02
CA ALA A 212 -16.65 -8.25 2.68
C ALA A 212 -16.98 -8.72 1.25
N ALA A 213 -16.03 -8.62 0.32
CA ALA A 213 -16.14 -9.12 -1.05
C ALA A 213 -15.83 -10.63 -1.19
N GLY A 214 -15.41 -11.33 -0.11
CA GLY A 214 -15.01 -12.73 -0.15
C GLY A 214 -13.67 -13.00 -0.85
N LEU A 215 -12.80 -11.98 -0.93
CA LEU A 215 -11.49 -12.05 -1.60
C LEU A 215 -10.31 -12.18 -0.63
N LEU A 216 -10.51 -11.88 0.67
CA LEU A 216 -9.40 -11.85 1.64
C LEU A 216 -8.74 -13.21 1.79
N GLU A 217 -9.52 -14.30 1.88
CA GLU A 217 -8.98 -15.65 2.04
C GLU A 217 -8.08 -16.06 0.87
N GLN A 218 -8.47 -15.70 -0.35
CA GLN A 218 -7.70 -16.01 -1.55
C GLN A 218 -6.42 -15.19 -1.67
N GLU A 219 -6.49 -13.88 -1.42
CA GLU A 219 -5.40 -12.95 -1.67
C GLU A 219 -4.45 -12.81 -0.48
N PHE A 220 -4.96 -12.97 0.74
CA PHE A 220 -4.22 -12.83 2.00
C PHE A 220 -4.63 -13.91 3.00
N PRO A 221 -4.42 -15.22 2.71
CA PRO A 221 -4.88 -16.33 3.55
C PRO A 221 -4.35 -16.25 4.98
N TRP A 222 -3.17 -15.71 5.20
CA TRP A 222 -2.58 -15.55 6.54
C TRP A 222 -3.34 -14.54 7.39
N LEU A 223 -3.79 -13.42 6.79
CA LEU A 223 -4.64 -12.45 7.49
C LEU A 223 -6.04 -13.01 7.75
N TYR A 224 -6.58 -13.79 6.81
CA TYR A 224 -7.88 -14.42 6.97
C TYR A 224 -7.88 -15.40 8.18
N ARG A 225 -6.79 -16.12 8.41
CA ARG A 225 -6.65 -17.03 9.58
C ARG A 225 -6.62 -16.30 10.92
N LEU A 226 -6.41 -15.00 10.98
CA LEU A 226 -6.51 -14.21 12.22
C LEU A 226 -7.96 -14.02 12.67
N ILE A 227 -8.94 -14.21 11.78
CA ILE A 227 -10.37 -14.06 12.07
C ILE A 227 -10.79 -15.19 13.02
N GLY A 228 -11.43 -14.81 14.12
CA GLY A 228 -11.87 -15.76 15.16
C GLY A 228 -10.77 -16.22 16.11
N GLN A 229 -9.50 -15.79 15.92
CA GLN A 229 -8.43 -16.03 16.87
C GLN A 229 -8.62 -15.13 18.10
N SER A 230 -9.34 -15.64 19.12
CA SER A 230 -9.67 -14.89 20.32
C SER A 230 -8.41 -14.52 21.12
N GLN A 231 -8.43 -13.37 21.76
CA GLN A 231 -7.34 -12.83 22.58
C GLN A 231 -7.83 -12.54 24.00
N PRO A 232 -6.95 -12.47 25.03
CA PRO A 232 -7.36 -12.13 26.38
C PRO A 232 -8.02 -10.73 26.41
N PRO A 233 -9.30 -10.59 26.81
CA PRO A 233 -10.04 -9.32 26.76
C PRO A 233 -9.43 -8.20 27.62
N GLU A 234 -8.63 -8.58 28.62
CA GLU A 234 -7.92 -7.63 29.50
C GLU A 234 -6.90 -6.77 28.76
N TYR A 235 -6.30 -7.32 27.68
CA TYR A 235 -5.28 -6.67 26.87
C TYR A 235 -5.80 -6.30 25.47
N HIS A 236 -6.85 -6.99 25.00
CA HIS A 236 -7.39 -6.86 23.65
C HIS A 236 -8.93 -6.72 23.67
N PRO A 237 -9.46 -5.59 24.17
CA PRO A 237 -10.90 -5.36 24.23
C PRO A 237 -11.57 -5.25 22.85
N GLU A 238 -10.77 -5.06 21.80
CA GLU A 238 -11.21 -4.98 20.39
C GLU A 238 -11.71 -6.30 19.81
N GLY A 239 -11.40 -7.45 20.44
CA GLY A 239 -11.88 -8.75 20.03
C GLY A 239 -10.79 -9.70 19.54
N ASP A 240 -10.90 -10.19 18.29
CA ASP A 240 -9.97 -11.16 17.73
C ASP A 240 -8.68 -10.53 17.15
N ALA A 241 -7.74 -11.40 16.77
CA ALA A 241 -6.44 -10.98 16.26
C ALA A 241 -6.55 -10.22 14.92
N PHE A 242 -7.58 -10.46 14.10
CA PHE A 242 -7.80 -9.70 12.87
C PHE A 242 -8.17 -8.25 13.18
N GLU A 243 -9.14 -8.03 14.07
CA GLU A 243 -9.56 -6.69 14.47
C GLU A 243 -8.40 -5.91 15.11
N HIS A 244 -7.63 -6.54 15.98
CA HIS A 244 -6.40 -5.97 16.54
C HIS A 244 -5.42 -5.55 15.45
N THR A 245 -5.13 -6.43 14.50
CA THR A 245 -4.20 -6.17 13.39
C THR A 245 -4.66 -4.99 12.53
N MET A 246 -5.96 -4.88 12.25
CA MET A 246 -6.53 -3.76 11.49
C MET A 246 -6.39 -2.43 12.24
N LEU A 247 -6.60 -2.42 13.56
CA LEU A 247 -6.39 -1.23 14.39
C LEU A 247 -4.91 -0.84 14.48
N ALA A 248 -4.01 -1.82 14.66
CA ALA A 248 -2.57 -1.58 14.67
C ALA A 248 -2.10 -0.98 13.34
N LEU A 249 -2.62 -1.46 12.22
CA LEU A 249 -2.30 -0.93 10.89
C LEU A 249 -2.73 0.55 10.74
N ASP A 250 -3.95 0.90 11.16
CA ASP A 250 -4.43 2.29 11.07
C ASP A 250 -3.65 3.22 12.04
N ARG A 251 -3.28 2.74 13.23
CA ARG A 251 -2.40 3.48 14.15
C ARG A 251 -1.01 3.71 13.54
N ALA A 252 -0.42 2.69 12.92
CA ALA A 252 0.87 2.84 12.21
C ALA A 252 0.76 3.85 11.06
N ALA A 253 -0.37 3.84 10.32
CA ALA A 253 -0.60 4.79 9.24
C ALA A 253 -0.68 6.25 9.73
N ALA A 254 -1.16 6.48 10.95
CA ALA A 254 -1.17 7.81 11.57
C ALA A 254 0.21 8.27 12.05
N MET A 255 1.17 7.34 12.24
CA MET A 255 2.50 7.63 12.81
C MET A 255 3.60 7.76 11.75
N THR A 256 3.48 7.13 10.60
CA THR A 256 4.54 7.09 9.57
C THR A 256 3.98 7.01 8.15
N GLU A 257 4.67 7.67 7.20
CA GLU A 257 4.41 7.53 5.76
C GLU A 257 5.15 6.34 5.12
N ARG A 258 6.04 5.67 5.85
CA ARG A 258 6.83 4.54 5.37
C ARG A 258 5.96 3.30 5.24
N THR A 259 5.60 2.94 4.00
CA THR A 259 4.69 1.83 3.71
C THR A 259 5.24 0.46 4.16
N GLU A 260 6.56 0.26 4.12
CA GLU A 260 7.21 -0.94 4.63
C GLU A 260 7.13 -1.07 6.17
N VAL A 261 7.02 0.05 6.91
CA VAL A 261 6.79 0.04 8.36
C VAL A 261 5.33 -0.27 8.66
N ARG A 262 4.39 0.30 7.88
CA ARG A 262 2.96 -0.04 7.98
C ARG A 262 2.72 -1.52 7.69
N PHE A 263 3.41 -2.06 6.68
CA PHE A 263 3.37 -3.50 6.39
C PHE A 263 3.98 -4.33 7.52
N ALA A 264 5.05 -3.87 8.15
CA ALA A 264 5.63 -4.53 9.33
C ALA A 264 4.64 -4.55 10.51
N ALA A 265 3.89 -3.46 10.72
CA ALA A 265 2.81 -3.42 11.70
C ALA A 265 1.65 -4.36 11.34
N LEU A 266 1.29 -4.49 10.05
CA LEU A 266 0.30 -5.47 9.60
C LEU A 266 0.73 -6.91 9.87
N MET A 267 2.03 -7.21 9.83
CA MET A 267 2.56 -8.57 9.94
C MET A 267 3.05 -8.95 11.36
N HIS A 268 3.05 -8.02 12.32
CA HIS A 268 3.67 -8.27 13.64
C HIS A 268 3.08 -9.50 14.34
N ASP A 269 1.79 -9.69 14.25
CA ASP A 269 1.02 -10.76 14.91
C ASP A 269 0.59 -11.89 13.97
N ILE A 270 1.12 -11.95 12.76
CA ILE A 270 0.64 -12.88 11.72
C ILE A 270 0.71 -14.34 12.14
N GLY A 271 1.63 -14.71 13.04
CA GLY A 271 1.75 -16.05 13.58
C GLY A 271 0.64 -16.47 14.55
N LYS A 272 -0.23 -15.54 14.99
CA LYS A 272 -1.42 -15.85 15.79
C LYS A 272 -2.42 -16.70 15.00
N GLY A 273 -2.48 -16.53 13.67
CA GLY A 273 -3.33 -17.33 12.79
C GLY A 273 -3.00 -18.84 12.74
N GLU A 274 -1.83 -19.23 13.24
CA GLU A 274 -1.43 -20.65 13.37
C GLU A 274 -1.56 -21.18 14.80
N THR A 275 -2.27 -20.48 15.68
CA THR A 275 -2.48 -20.92 17.07
C THR A 275 -3.49 -22.06 17.13
N PRO A 276 -3.16 -23.20 17.75
CA PRO A 276 -4.12 -24.28 17.95
C PRO A 276 -5.31 -23.81 18.79
N GLU A 277 -6.52 -24.23 18.42
CA GLU A 277 -7.77 -23.79 19.04
C GLU A 277 -7.82 -24.09 20.55
N GLU A 278 -7.24 -25.21 20.97
CA GLU A 278 -7.18 -25.64 22.38
C GLU A 278 -6.27 -24.75 23.26
N THR A 279 -5.44 -23.90 22.69
CA THR A 279 -4.56 -22.98 23.44
C THR A 279 -5.12 -21.56 23.57
N LEU A 280 -6.21 -21.27 22.83
CA LEU A 280 -6.85 -19.97 22.90
C LEU A 280 -7.37 -19.65 24.32
N PRO A 281 -7.34 -18.41 24.74
CA PRO A 281 -6.97 -17.19 24.01
C PRO A 281 -5.47 -16.84 24.05
N HIS A 282 -4.59 -17.80 24.35
CA HIS A 282 -3.15 -17.59 24.48
C HIS A 282 -2.40 -18.00 23.21
N HIS A 283 -1.55 -17.10 22.68
CA HIS A 283 -0.84 -17.31 21.42
C HIS A 283 0.66 -17.57 21.64
N TYR A 284 1.01 -18.53 22.51
CA TYR A 284 2.41 -18.86 22.81
C TYR A 284 3.19 -19.23 21.54
N GLY A 285 4.37 -18.60 21.35
CA GLY A 285 5.26 -18.85 20.21
C GLY A 285 4.77 -18.31 18.87
N HIS A 286 3.83 -17.35 18.88
CA HIS A 286 3.39 -16.71 17.63
C HIS A 286 4.50 -15.94 16.94
N GLU A 287 5.49 -15.44 17.68
CA GLU A 287 6.65 -14.73 17.14
C GLU A 287 7.50 -15.62 16.23
N GLU A 288 7.80 -16.86 16.68
CA GLU A 288 8.55 -17.81 15.87
C GLU A 288 7.74 -18.27 14.65
N ARG A 289 6.43 -18.57 14.86
CA ARG A 289 5.54 -18.93 13.74
C ARG A 289 5.42 -17.81 12.73
N GLY A 290 5.23 -16.57 13.19
CA GLY A 290 5.19 -15.37 12.33
C GLY A 290 6.46 -15.20 11.53
N GLY A 291 7.62 -15.34 12.18
CA GLY A 291 8.93 -15.29 11.53
C GLY A 291 9.12 -16.36 10.45
N ALA A 292 8.59 -17.58 10.67
CA ALA A 292 8.64 -18.69 9.71
C ALA A 292 7.71 -18.45 8.50
N LEU A 293 6.49 -17.94 8.72
CA LEU A 293 5.52 -17.60 7.67
C LEU A 293 6.02 -16.53 6.71
N MET A 294 6.86 -15.62 7.15
CA MET A 294 7.32 -14.49 6.33
C MET A 294 8.07 -14.90 5.06
N LYS A 295 8.63 -16.11 5.00
CA LYS A 295 9.24 -16.60 3.75
C LYS A 295 8.15 -16.88 2.70
N GLU A 296 7.13 -17.64 3.07
CA GLU A 296 6.01 -17.99 2.19
C GLU A 296 5.25 -16.73 1.74
N ILE A 297 4.94 -15.83 2.69
CA ILE A 297 4.28 -14.56 2.41
C ILE A 297 5.06 -13.74 1.40
N SER A 298 6.38 -13.63 1.58
CA SER A 298 7.25 -12.87 0.69
C SER A 298 7.29 -13.42 -0.72
N GLU A 299 7.34 -14.73 -0.87
CA GLU A 299 7.35 -15.42 -2.16
C GLU A 299 5.99 -15.27 -2.86
N THR A 300 4.89 -15.43 -2.13
CA THR A 300 3.53 -15.36 -2.67
C THR A 300 3.16 -13.94 -3.12
N LEU A 301 3.43 -12.94 -2.30
CA LEU A 301 3.14 -11.54 -2.63
C LEU A 301 4.19 -10.88 -3.54
N GLY A 302 5.34 -11.52 -3.76
CA GLY A 302 6.44 -10.93 -4.52
C GLY A 302 7.07 -9.72 -3.83
N LEU A 303 7.20 -9.78 -2.50
CA LEU A 303 7.66 -8.63 -1.71
C LEU A 303 9.09 -8.21 -2.05
N PRO A 304 9.39 -6.91 -2.12
CA PRO A 304 10.76 -6.42 -2.10
C PRO A 304 11.49 -6.89 -0.83
N ARG A 305 12.80 -7.16 -0.93
CA ARG A 305 13.63 -7.63 0.19
C ARG A 305 13.54 -6.70 1.42
N LEU A 306 13.42 -5.40 1.19
CA LEU A 306 13.22 -4.39 2.24
C LEU A 306 12.00 -4.72 3.10
N TRP A 307 10.86 -4.92 2.46
CA TRP A 307 9.57 -5.19 3.11
C TRP A 307 9.58 -6.51 3.89
N SER A 308 10.11 -7.56 3.26
CA SER A 308 10.23 -8.88 3.89
C SER A 308 11.08 -8.84 5.16
N ARG A 309 12.21 -8.09 5.14
CA ARG A 309 13.08 -7.94 6.32
C ARG A 309 12.40 -7.14 7.43
N CYS A 310 11.77 -6.00 7.11
CA CYS A 310 11.04 -5.19 8.09
C CYS A 310 9.94 -6.01 8.78
N ALA A 311 9.10 -6.70 8.00
CA ALA A 311 8.00 -7.48 8.52
C ALA A 311 8.47 -8.68 9.37
N ARG A 312 9.50 -9.40 8.88
CA ARG A 312 10.05 -10.53 9.65
C ARG A 312 10.65 -10.08 10.97
N PHE A 313 11.37 -8.95 10.99
CA PHE A 313 11.94 -8.41 12.22
C PHE A 313 10.84 -8.02 13.22
N ALA A 314 9.79 -7.34 12.74
CA ALA A 314 8.64 -6.99 13.56
C ALA A 314 7.95 -8.23 14.13
N ALA A 315 7.63 -9.23 13.30
CA ALA A 315 6.97 -10.45 13.75
C ALA A 315 7.74 -11.18 14.85
N VAL A 316 9.08 -11.23 14.76
CA VAL A 316 9.92 -11.97 15.72
C VAL A 316 10.21 -11.17 16.99
N GLU A 317 10.36 -9.84 16.89
CA GLU A 317 10.96 -9.06 17.98
C GLU A 317 9.96 -8.14 18.72
N HIS A 318 8.72 -7.90 18.21
CA HIS A 318 7.83 -6.87 18.78
C HIS A 318 7.50 -7.06 20.27
N MET A 319 7.31 -8.30 20.74
CA MET A 319 6.96 -8.60 22.14
C MET A 319 8.14 -8.57 23.10
N ARG A 320 9.36 -8.76 22.58
CA ARG A 320 10.57 -8.96 23.43
C ARG A 320 11.00 -7.73 24.23
N PRO A 321 10.97 -6.50 23.67
CA PRO A 321 11.49 -5.32 24.35
C PRO A 321 10.83 -5.03 25.69
N SER A 322 9.52 -5.20 25.83
CA SER A 322 8.77 -4.94 27.07
C SER A 322 9.25 -5.77 28.27
N ARG A 323 9.84 -6.94 28.00
CA ARG A 323 10.34 -7.90 29.01
C ARG A 323 11.85 -7.89 29.16
N MET A 324 12.57 -7.07 28.38
CA MET A 324 14.05 -7.03 28.42
C MET A 324 14.58 -6.21 29.58
N LYS A 325 15.29 -6.89 30.49
CA LYS A 325 16.04 -6.27 31.59
C LYS A 325 17.55 -6.56 31.52
N ASN A 326 17.96 -7.57 30.75
CA ASN A 326 19.35 -8.01 30.66
C ASN A 326 20.13 -7.11 29.68
N PRO A 327 21.18 -6.38 30.12
CA PRO A 327 21.96 -5.51 29.24
C PRO A 327 22.58 -6.21 28.04
N ALA A 328 22.92 -7.50 28.13
CA ALA A 328 23.45 -8.24 26.98
C ALA A 328 22.38 -8.42 25.90
N LYS A 329 21.15 -8.75 26.28
CA LYS A 329 20.02 -8.88 25.32
C LYS A 329 19.63 -7.52 24.73
N ILE A 330 19.63 -6.45 25.54
CA ILE A 330 19.37 -5.08 25.08
C ILE A 330 20.45 -4.68 24.06
N ARG A 331 21.73 -4.91 24.37
CA ARG A 331 22.83 -4.64 23.44
C ARG A 331 22.64 -5.37 22.11
N ASP A 332 22.29 -6.65 22.15
CA ASP A 332 22.13 -7.45 20.94
C ASP A 332 20.96 -6.93 20.09
N LEU A 333 19.84 -6.52 20.69
CA LEU A 333 18.74 -5.88 19.98
C LEU A 333 19.10 -4.53 19.37
N LEU A 334 19.79 -3.64 20.15
CA LEU A 334 20.21 -2.32 19.64
C LEU A 334 21.18 -2.45 18.47
N ARG A 335 22.08 -3.44 18.50
CA ARG A 335 22.97 -3.75 17.38
C ARG A 335 22.25 -4.34 16.19
N ALA A 336 21.26 -5.22 16.41
CA ALA A 336 20.45 -5.77 15.34
C ALA A 336 19.67 -4.66 14.61
N LEU A 337 19.06 -3.73 15.34
CA LEU A 337 18.31 -2.60 14.77
C LEU A 337 19.19 -1.67 13.90
N GLU A 338 20.48 -1.55 14.19
CA GLU A 338 21.41 -0.78 13.35
C GLU A 338 21.51 -1.35 11.92
N GLY A 339 21.47 -2.67 11.79
CA GLY A 339 21.58 -3.38 10.51
C GLY A 339 20.25 -3.68 9.82
N GLU A 340 19.12 -3.43 10.48
CA GLU A 340 17.80 -3.71 9.94
C GLU A 340 17.17 -2.50 9.26
N PRO A 341 16.57 -2.68 8.07
CA PRO A 341 15.96 -1.56 7.34
C PRO A 341 14.75 -0.95 8.07
N LEU A 342 14.10 -1.69 8.95
CA LEU A 342 13.05 -1.16 9.83
C LEU A 342 13.57 0.00 10.67
N GLY A 343 14.80 -0.16 11.22
CA GLY A 343 15.43 0.82 12.10
C GLY A 343 14.72 0.97 13.44
N ALA A 344 15.31 1.76 14.32
CA ALA A 344 14.73 1.99 15.66
C ALA A 344 13.41 2.75 15.59
N ASP A 345 13.27 3.75 14.69
CA ASP A 345 12.04 4.52 14.53
C ASP A 345 10.87 3.67 14.02
N GLY A 346 11.12 2.86 12.98
CA GLY A 346 10.10 1.94 12.47
C GLY A 346 9.72 0.89 13.50
N PHE A 347 10.67 0.38 14.27
CA PHE A 347 10.38 -0.61 15.31
C PHE A 347 9.61 -0.01 16.49
N ARG A 348 9.94 1.23 16.91
CA ARG A 348 9.14 1.99 17.89
C ARG A 348 7.71 2.22 17.39
N THR A 349 7.56 2.53 16.10
CA THR A 349 6.24 2.69 15.47
C THR A 349 5.42 1.39 15.54
N VAL A 350 6.01 0.23 15.25
CA VAL A 350 5.32 -1.07 15.35
C VAL A 350 4.85 -1.33 16.78
N ILE A 351 5.73 -1.17 17.78
CA ILE A 351 5.40 -1.38 19.21
C ILE A 351 4.26 -0.43 19.64
N ALA A 352 4.33 0.84 19.28
CA ALA A 352 3.31 1.82 19.64
C ALA A 352 1.97 1.56 18.93
N ALA A 353 2.01 1.10 17.68
CA ALA A 353 0.83 0.74 16.91
C ALA A 353 0.11 -0.49 17.48
N ASP A 354 0.86 -1.48 17.96
CA ASP A 354 0.38 -2.64 18.72
C ASP A 354 -0.31 -2.23 20.05
N GLY A 355 -0.03 -1.01 20.54
CA GLY A 355 -0.53 -0.51 21.82
C GLY A 355 0.44 -0.73 22.97
N GLY A 356 1.63 -1.24 22.67
CA GLY A 356 2.69 -1.46 23.66
C GLY A 356 3.37 -0.18 24.10
N GLU A 357 3.86 -0.17 25.35
CA GLU A 357 4.71 0.90 25.84
C GLU A 357 6.13 0.75 25.26
N ILE A 358 6.67 1.85 24.73
CA ILE A 358 8.05 1.87 24.22
C ILE A 358 9.01 1.89 25.42
N PRO A 359 9.85 0.84 25.62
CA PRO A 359 10.81 0.81 26.69
C PRO A 359 11.82 1.96 26.60
N GLU A 360 12.29 2.44 27.75
CA GLU A 360 13.21 3.57 27.83
C GLU A 360 14.48 3.38 27.01
N PHE A 361 15.07 2.18 27.03
CA PHE A 361 16.26 1.90 26.23
C PHE A 361 16.04 2.01 24.70
N LEU A 362 14.78 1.85 24.21
CA LEU A 362 14.45 2.11 22.81
C LEU A 362 14.17 3.60 22.56
N ARG A 363 13.65 4.35 23.54
CA ARG A 363 13.55 5.82 23.45
C ARG A 363 14.92 6.46 23.33
N ASP A 364 15.89 5.92 24.08
CA ASP A 364 17.29 6.37 24.15
C ASP A 364 18.21 5.66 23.14
N TYR A 365 17.67 5.04 22.11
CA TYR A 365 18.40 4.19 21.16
C TYR A 365 19.70 4.82 20.66
N GLU A 366 19.65 6.08 20.19
CA GLU A 366 20.78 6.76 19.54
C GLU A 366 21.94 6.95 20.54
N ARG A 367 21.64 7.39 21.76
CA ARG A 367 22.63 7.58 22.84
C ARG A 367 23.26 6.25 23.27
N LEU A 368 22.42 5.24 23.50
CA LEU A 368 22.88 3.93 23.93
C LEU A 368 23.69 3.21 22.85
N LEU A 369 23.27 3.31 21.59
CA LEU A 369 24.04 2.75 20.49
C LEU A 369 25.39 3.46 20.31
N ALA A 370 25.46 4.78 20.48
CA ALA A 370 26.71 5.53 20.46
C ALA A 370 27.68 5.06 21.58
N THR A 371 27.14 4.84 22.78
CA THR A 371 27.91 4.29 23.91
C THR A 371 28.47 2.90 23.59
N ILE A 372 27.63 2.00 23.03
CA ILE A 372 28.05 0.67 22.63
C ILE A 372 29.19 0.77 21.59
N LYS A 373 29.01 1.62 20.55
CA LYS A 373 30.03 1.82 19.50
C LYS A 373 31.34 2.39 20.02
N ALA A 374 31.28 3.31 20.97
CA ALA A 374 32.47 3.87 21.59
C ALA A 374 33.23 2.79 22.40
N ALA A 375 32.50 1.96 23.16
CA ALA A 375 33.08 0.86 23.93
C ALA A 375 33.72 -0.23 23.05
N ALA A 376 33.20 -0.43 21.83
CA ALA A 376 33.77 -1.37 20.87
C ALA A 376 35.16 -0.96 20.35
N LYS A 377 35.53 0.33 20.45
CA LYS A 377 36.84 0.84 20.04
C LYS A 377 37.92 0.67 21.13
N CYS A 378 37.65 -0.17 22.13
CA CYS A 378 38.60 -0.44 23.20
C CYS A 378 39.91 -1.07 22.67
N ARG A 379 41.03 -0.80 23.35
CA ARG A 379 42.30 -1.50 23.07
C ARG A 379 42.15 -2.98 23.46
N VAL A 380 42.32 -3.87 22.49
CA VAL A 380 42.29 -5.32 22.70
C VAL A 380 43.67 -5.75 23.22
N PRO A 381 43.76 -6.55 24.30
CA PRO A 381 45.01 -7.13 24.77
C PRO A 381 45.67 -7.99 23.68
N GLU A 382 47.00 -7.87 23.51
CA GLU A 382 47.75 -8.61 22.48
C GLU A 382 47.77 -10.13 22.70
N THR A 383 47.35 -10.59 23.90
CA THR A 383 47.24 -12.00 24.28
C THR A 383 45.95 -12.68 23.76
N LEU A 384 45.00 -11.92 23.21
CA LEU A 384 43.73 -12.47 22.74
C LEU A 384 43.79 -12.72 21.23
N GLU A 385 43.27 -13.89 20.80
CA GLU A 385 43.24 -14.29 19.41
C GLU A 385 41.83 -14.76 18.98
N GLY A 386 41.53 -14.60 17.69
CA GLY A 386 40.32 -15.12 17.07
C GLY A 386 39.00 -14.76 17.79
N PRO A 387 38.15 -15.74 18.16
CA PRO A 387 36.86 -15.50 18.82
C PRO A 387 36.95 -14.74 20.14
N GLN A 388 38.08 -14.87 20.88
CA GLN A 388 38.29 -14.19 22.17
C GLN A 388 38.26 -12.67 22.02
N ILE A 389 38.72 -12.13 20.88
CA ILE A 389 38.67 -10.69 20.58
C ILE A 389 37.20 -10.22 20.54
N GLY A 390 36.34 -10.99 19.84
CA GLY A 390 34.92 -10.68 19.75
C GLY A 390 34.20 -10.69 21.10
N GLU A 391 34.51 -11.70 21.94
CA GLU A 391 33.96 -11.80 23.31
C GLU A 391 34.44 -10.66 24.22
N TYR A 392 35.70 -10.26 24.11
CA TYR A 392 36.24 -9.14 24.85
C TYR A 392 35.56 -7.83 24.47
N ILE A 393 35.41 -7.53 23.18
CA ILE A 393 34.70 -6.35 22.67
C ILE A 393 33.25 -6.36 23.19
N ARG A 394 32.54 -7.48 23.00
CA ARG A 394 31.14 -7.65 23.45
C ARG A 394 31.01 -7.41 24.96
N SER A 395 31.94 -7.90 25.76
CA SER A 395 31.94 -7.71 27.23
C SER A 395 32.12 -6.24 27.60
N ASN A 396 32.98 -5.50 26.90
CA ASN A 396 33.18 -4.06 27.12
C ASN A 396 31.90 -3.26 26.69
N GLU A 397 31.28 -3.62 25.57
CA GLU A 397 30.01 -3.02 25.13
C GLU A 397 28.90 -3.21 26.19
N ILE A 398 28.75 -4.44 26.72
CA ILE A 398 27.74 -4.76 27.75
C ILE A 398 28.02 -3.99 29.04
N ARG A 399 29.29 -3.88 29.45
CA ARG A 399 29.68 -3.12 30.65
C ARG A 399 29.32 -1.64 30.50
N ALA A 400 29.71 -1.02 29.40
CA ALA A 400 29.42 0.39 29.13
C ALA A 400 27.91 0.65 29.06
N LEU A 401 27.15 -0.25 28.37
CA LEU A 401 25.70 -0.16 28.32
C LEU A 401 25.06 -0.29 29.71
N ARG A 402 25.53 -1.20 30.57
CA ARG A 402 25.03 -1.38 31.94
C ARG A 402 25.20 -0.11 32.78
N GLU A 403 26.31 0.60 32.61
CA GLU A 403 26.56 1.87 33.28
C GLU A 403 25.61 2.95 32.76
N ALA A 404 25.47 3.08 31.44
CA ALA A 404 24.60 4.06 30.82
C ALA A 404 23.13 3.85 31.17
N LEU A 405 22.66 2.60 31.34
CA LEU A 405 21.28 2.30 31.74
C LEU A 405 20.97 2.64 33.20
N LYS A 406 21.99 2.76 34.07
CA LYS A 406 21.79 3.19 35.47
C LYS A 406 21.67 4.71 35.62
N GLU A 407 22.16 5.47 34.65
CA GLU A 407 22.10 6.93 34.64
C GLU A 407 20.70 7.46 34.21
N THR A 408 19.88 6.61 33.62
CA THR A 408 18.54 6.93 33.08
C THR A 408 17.40 6.49 34.00
N GLY A 409 17.61 5.70 35.03
CA GLY A 409 16.64 5.25 36.04
C GLY A 409 16.97 5.80 37.40
#